data_c00000f223d87605f0ee50218038463a
#
_entry.id   c00000f223d87605f0ee50218038463a
#
_cell.length_a   1.000
_cell.length_b   1.000
_cell.length_c   1.000
_cell.angle_alpha   90.00
_cell.angle_beta   90.00
_cell.angle_gamma   90.00
#
_symmetry.space_group_name_H-M   'P 1'
#
loop_
_entity.id
_entity.type
_entity.pdbx_description
1 polymer ?
#
loop_
_entity_poly.entity_id
_entity_poly.type
_entity_poly.pdbx_seq_one_letter_code
_entity_poly.pdbx_strand_id
1 'polypeptide(L)'
;RGLTMVAVDGFRLALRREPLEHIDGGAFRFVAPGSALNEVEKICADTDDMITVTQGKRHLLFEAGSTQLICRRLEGEFLDYKNAIPTNNPISIEVDNKTMLESLDRVSVVISEKLKSPVRCVFSDDRVYMSARTGNGEAKDICPVRGDGQSLEIGFNNRYLMDALRYAPADTVTMQLNTGISPCIIVPTDGSDSFLYMVLPVRLKAQ
;
A
#
# COMPACT_ATOMS: atom_id res chain seq x y z
N ARG A 1 1.06 -5.82 22.45
CA ARG A 1 1.56 -4.42 22.47
C ARG A 1 2.33 -4.19 21.18
N GLY A 2 2.10 -3.06 20.50
CA GLY A 2 2.72 -2.80 19.21
C GLY A 2 2.42 -1.40 18.69
N LEU A 3 3.13 -1.03 17.62
CA LEU A 3 2.90 0.17 16.85
C LEU A 3 1.97 -0.17 15.67
N THR A 4 0.95 0.64 15.45
CA THR A 4 0.16 0.60 14.22
C THR A 4 0.25 1.95 13.53
N MET A 5 0.71 1.94 12.29
CA MET A 5 0.73 3.12 11.42
C MET A 5 -0.30 2.96 10.31
N VAL A 6 -1.07 4.01 10.06
CA VAL A 6 -2.07 4.03 8.99
C VAL A 6 -1.94 5.32 8.22
N ALA A 7 -1.88 5.22 6.90
CA ALA A 7 -1.91 6.35 5.98
C ALA A 7 -3.02 6.13 4.95
N VAL A 8 -3.72 7.20 4.60
CA VAL A 8 -4.86 7.16 3.70
C VAL A 8 -4.87 8.41 2.81
N ASP A 9 -5.17 8.22 1.54
CA ASP A 9 -5.62 9.26 0.63
C ASP A 9 -6.98 8.85 0.03
N GLY A 10 -7.65 9.56 -0.79
CA GLY A 10 -8.98 9.20 -1.32
C GLY A 10 -9.02 7.94 -2.20
N PHE A 11 -7.89 7.26 -2.45
CA PHE A 11 -7.77 6.16 -3.43
C PHE A 11 -7.06 4.92 -2.91
N ARG A 12 -6.36 5.02 -1.80
CA ARG A 12 -5.57 3.93 -1.23
C ARG A 12 -5.40 4.07 0.27
N LEU A 13 -5.12 2.97 0.93
CA LEU A 13 -4.82 2.88 2.35
C LEU A 13 -3.60 2.00 2.54
N ALA A 14 -2.71 2.41 3.41
CA ALA A 14 -1.60 1.60 3.89
C ALA A 14 -1.69 1.46 5.40
N LEU A 15 -1.60 0.22 5.88
CA LEU A 15 -1.55 -0.12 7.29
C LEU A 15 -0.32 -0.98 7.53
N ARG A 16 0.45 -0.64 8.56
CA ARG A 16 1.58 -1.41 9.04
C ARG A 16 1.44 -1.65 10.53
N ARG A 17 1.79 -2.85 10.99
CA ARG A 17 1.86 -3.23 12.40
C ARG A 17 3.20 -3.85 12.71
N GLU A 18 3.81 -3.34 13.77
CA GLU A 18 5.06 -3.89 14.30
C GLU A 18 4.89 -4.16 15.80
N PRO A 19 5.29 -5.35 16.28
CA PRO A 19 5.39 -5.59 17.71
C PRO A 19 6.49 -4.70 18.27
N LEU A 20 6.27 -4.13 19.45
CA LEU A 20 7.28 -3.37 20.16
C LEU A 20 7.69 -4.13 21.41
N GLU A 21 9.01 -4.29 21.60
CA GLU A 21 9.57 -4.95 22.76
C GLU A 21 9.37 -4.14 24.02
N HIS A 22 9.43 -2.82 23.90
CA HIS A 22 9.32 -1.90 25.02
C HIS A 22 8.36 -0.75 24.74
N ILE A 23 7.42 -0.52 25.64
CA ILE A 23 6.48 0.60 25.62
C ILE A 23 6.36 1.15 27.02
N ASP A 24 6.82 2.39 27.22
CA ASP A 24 6.61 3.14 28.44
C ASP A 24 5.28 3.88 28.38
N GLY A 25 4.49 3.74 29.42
CA GLY A 25 3.20 4.42 29.55
C GLY A 25 2.02 3.65 28.96
N GLY A 26 0.91 4.36 28.79
CA GLY A 26 -0.34 3.83 28.24
C GLY A 26 -0.41 3.92 26.73
N ALA A 27 -1.41 3.25 26.12
CA ALA A 27 -1.69 3.40 24.71
C ALA A 27 -2.06 4.85 24.36
N PHE A 28 -1.47 5.38 23.31
CA PHE A 28 -1.81 6.72 22.82
C PHE A 28 -1.99 6.70 21.30
N ARG A 29 -2.66 7.71 20.79
CA ARG A 29 -2.93 7.88 19.36
C ARG A 29 -2.69 9.33 18.96
N PHE A 30 -2.11 9.53 17.81
CA PHE A 30 -1.91 10.87 17.25
C PHE A 30 -1.98 10.82 15.71
N VAL A 31 -2.17 11.99 15.11
CA VAL A 31 -2.06 12.19 13.68
C VAL A 31 -0.83 13.06 13.41
N ALA A 32 0.13 12.51 12.67
CA ALA A 32 1.35 13.19 12.29
C ALA A 32 1.29 13.64 10.83
N PRO A 33 1.88 14.81 10.48
CA PRO A 33 2.10 15.18 9.09
C PRO A 33 3.02 14.16 8.39
N GLY A 34 2.65 13.72 7.19
CA GLY A 34 3.52 12.82 6.41
C GLY A 34 4.91 13.38 6.13
N SER A 35 5.02 14.71 5.94
CA SER A 35 6.32 15.38 5.78
C SER A 35 7.23 15.22 7.01
N ALA A 36 6.66 15.26 8.22
CA ALA A 36 7.44 15.04 9.43
C ALA A 36 7.93 13.59 9.54
N LEU A 37 7.08 12.61 9.17
CA LEU A 37 7.48 11.20 9.16
C LEU A 37 8.56 10.91 8.12
N ASN A 38 8.54 11.58 6.96
CA ASN A 38 9.62 11.49 5.97
C ASN A 38 10.94 12.03 6.51
N GLU A 39 10.94 13.06 7.34
CA GLU A 39 12.17 13.53 7.99
C GLU A 39 12.61 12.57 9.10
N VAL A 40 11.69 11.96 9.84
CA VAL A 40 12.02 10.91 10.82
C VAL A 40 12.69 9.71 10.11
N GLU A 41 12.17 9.27 8.97
CA GLU A 41 12.77 8.20 8.17
C GLU A 41 14.22 8.52 7.80
N LYS A 42 14.50 9.73 7.34
CA LYS A 42 15.88 10.17 7.00
C LYS A 42 16.81 10.18 8.20
N ILE A 43 16.33 10.63 9.37
CA ILE A 43 17.10 10.66 10.59
C ILE A 43 17.46 9.23 11.05
N CYS A 44 16.57 8.27 10.82
CA CYS A 44 16.73 6.89 11.22
C CYS A 44 17.41 6.00 10.17
N ALA A 45 17.64 6.49 8.94
CA ALA A 45 18.08 5.67 7.81
C ALA A 45 19.47 5.03 8.01
N ASP A 46 20.33 5.64 8.80
CA ASP A 46 21.72 5.23 8.98
C ASP A 46 22.02 4.67 10.38
N THR A 47 21.02 4.36 11.17
CA THR A 47 21.21 3.88 12.54
C THR A 47 20.18 2.83 12.93
N ASP A 48 20.62 1.81 13.67
CA ASP A 48 19.77 0.83 14.35
C ASP A 48 19.41 1.29 15.77
N ASP A 49 19.69 2.54 16.12
CA ASP A 49 19.37 3.07 17.44
C ASP A 49 17.86 3.13 17.68
N MET A 50 17.50 3.03 18.95
CA MET A 50 16.11 3.18 19.37
C MET A 50 15.64 4.61 19.14
N ILE A 51 14.47 4.77 18.57
CA ILE A 51 13.79 6.06 18.48
C ILE A 51 12.77 6.21 19.60
N THR A 52 12.84 7.33 20.31
CA THR A 52 11.84 7.68 21.32
C THR A 52 10.81 8.63 20.73
N VAL A 53 9.54 8.26 20.87
CA VAL A 53 8.40 9.08 20.43
C VAL A 53 7.64 9.59 21.63
N THR A 54 7.63 10.90 21.83
CA THR A 54 6.91 11.55 22.93
C THR A 54 5.75 12.39 22.40
N GLN A 55 4.57 12.14 22.93
CA GLN A 55 3.37 12.91 22.62
C GLN A 55 3.14 14.02 23.63
N GLY A 56 3.24 15.27 23.20
CA GLY A 56 2.78 16.45 23.93
C GLY A 56 1.33 16.83 23.59
N LYS A 57 0.86 17.92 24.20
CA LYS A 57 -0.50 18.42 23.93
C LYS A 57 -0.73 18.79 22.46
N ARG A 58 0.23 19.45 21.82
CA ARG A 58 0.14 19.94 20.42
C ARG A 58 1.29 19.50 19.55
N HIS A 59 2.31 18.88 20.11
CA HIS A 59 3.53 18.52 19.40
C HIS A 59 3.86 17.05 19.60
N LEU A 60 4.61 16.52 18.66
CA LEU A 60 5.28 15.23 18.72
C LEU A 60 6.76 15.49 18.73
N LEU A 61 7.48 14.81 19.58
CA LEU A 61 8.94 14.81 19.64
C LEU A 61 9.43 13.42 19.25
N PHE A 62 10.33 13.37 18.28
CA PHE A 62 11.04 12.18 17.85
C PHE A 62 12.52 12.38 18.19
N GLU A 63 13.12 11.44 18.91
CA GLU A 63 14.49 11.49 19.37
C GLU A 63 15.23 10.25 18.88
N ALA A 64 16.29 10.45 18.11
CA ALA A 64 17.16 9.40 17.59
C ALA A 64 18.62 9.82 17.85
N GLY A 65 19.32 9.13 18.76
CA GLY A 65 20.67 9.51 19.19
C GLY A 65 20.72 10.94 19.72
N SER A 66 21.54 11.79 19.09
CA SER A 66 21.69 13.21 19.44
C SER A 66 20.72 14.13 18.66
N THR A 67 19.89 13.57 17.79
CA THR A 67 19.00 14.34 16.92
C THR A 67 17.59 14.34 17.47
N GLN A 68 16.98 15.52 17.48
CA GLN A 68 15.59 15.70 17.90
C GLN A 68 14.81 16.37 16.77
N LEU A 69 13.63 15.82 16.45
CA LEU A 69 12.66 16.40 15.54
C LEU A 69 11.38 16.70 16.29
N ILE A 70 10.94 17.95 16.24
CA ILE A 70 9.69 18.39 16.82
C ILE A 70 8.75 18.79 15.69
N CYS A 71 7.58 18.20 15.65
CA CYS A 71 6.52 18.61 14.72
C CYS A 71 5.21 18.88 15.45
N ARG A 72 4.36 19.70 14.82
CA ARG A 72 3.00 19.91 15.31
C ARG A 72 2.14 18.73 14.88
N ARG A 73 1.41 18.14 15.82
CA ARG A 73 0.41 17.11 15.48
C ARG A 73 -0.76 17.74 14.73
N LEU A 74 -1.35 16.99 13.83
CA LEU A 74 -2.58 17.41 13.16
C LEU A 74 -3.76 17.31 14.14
N GLU A 75 -4.65 18.29 14.07
CA GLU A 75 -5.87 18.34 14.89
C GLU A 75 -6.98 17.51 14.22
N GLY A 76 -7.90 17.00 15.02
CA GLY A 76 -9.03 16.18 14.59
C GLY A 76 -8.79 14.68 14.82
N GLU A 77 -9.86 13.94 14.57
CA GLU A 77 -9.82 12.47 14.64
C GLU A 77 -9.39 11.89 13.31
N PHE A 78 -8.59 10.83 13.37
CA PHE A 78 -8.25 10.08 12.17
C PHE A 78 -9.46 9.26 11.71
N LEU A 79 -9.59 9.09 10.40
CA LEU A 79 -10.65 8.29 9.76
C LEU A 79 -10.81 6.92 10.44
N ASP A 80 -12.06 6.47 10.61
CA ASP A 80 -12.34 5.09 10.97
C ASP A 80 -12.06 4.16 9.77
N TYR A 81 -10.78 3.90 9.59
CA TYR A 81 -10.27 3.12 8.46
C TYR A 81 -10.72 1.66 8.49
N LYS A 82 -11.06 1.12 9.65
CA LYS A 82 -11.48 -0.29 9.78
C LYS A 82 -12.76 -0.56 9.02
N ASN A 83 -13.69 0.38 9.04
CA ASN A 83 -14.94 0.27 8.30
C ASN A 83 -14.78 0.47 6.78
N ALA A 84 -13.65 1.03 6.35
CA ALA A 84 -13.36 1.22 4.93
C ALA A 84 -12.75 -0.03 4.28
N ILE A 85 -12.23 -0.97 5.06
CA ILE A 85 -11.59 -2.19 4.56
C ILE A 85 -12.64 -3.27 4.33
N PRO A 86 -12.85 -3.74 3.09
CA PRO A 86 -13.80 -4.81 2.81
C PRO A 86 -13.33 -6.13 3.42
N THR A 87 -14.26 -6.86 4.01
CA THR A 87 -14.00 -8.16 4.64
C THR A 87 -14.40 -9.36 3.78
N ASN A 88 -15.16 -9.13 2.71
CA ASN A 88 -15.60 -10.18 1.79
C ASN A 88 -14.85 -10.06 0.45
N ASN A 89 -13.74 -10.79 0.34
CA ASN A 89 -12.89 -10.85 -0.85
C ASN A 89 -12.63 -12.34 -1.17
N PRO A 90 -13.54 -13.00 -1.92
CA PRO A 90 -13.49 -14.46 -2.10
C PRO A 90 -12.37 -14.94 -3.03
N ILE A 91 -11.80 -14.06 -3.84
CA ILE A 91 -10.71 -14.40 -4.77
C ILE A 91 -9.39 -14.06 -4.09
N SER A 92 -8.49 -15.03 -4.03
CA SER A 92 -7.17 -14.90 -3.38
C SER A 92 -6.09 -15.32 -4.36
N ILE A 93 -5.19 -14.41 -4.69
CA ILE A 93 -4.10 -14.60 -5.65
C ILE A 93 -2.76 -14.33 -4.96
N GLU A 94 -1.86 -15.32 -4.96
CA GLU A 94 -0.49 -15.11 -4.49
C GLU A 94 0.39 -14.58 -5.63
N VAL A 95 1.16 -13.55 -5.31
CA VAL A 95 1.93 -12.78 -6.27
C VAL A 95 3.37 -12.63 -5.78
N ASP A 96 4.33 -12.97 -6.63
CA ASP A 96 5.73 -12.57 -6.43
C ASP A 96 5.88 -11.07 -6.73
N ASN A 97 6.29 -10.31 -5.72
CA ASN A 97 6.35 -8.84 -5.80
C ASN A 97 7.26 -8.34 -6.91
N LYS A 98 8.43 -8.94 -7.04
CA LYS A 98 9.43 -8.52 -8.05
C LYS A 98 8.90 -8.75 -9.45
N THR A 99 8.39 -9.95 -9.72
CA THR A 99 7.85 -10.32 -11.03
C THR A 99 6.67 -9.42 -11.41
N MET A 100 5.77 -9.15 -10.47
CA MET A 100 4.61 -8.29 -10.72
C MET A 100 5.01 -6.83 -10.95
N LEU A 101 5.94 -6.30 -10.17
CA LEU A 101 6.48 -4.94 -10.35
C LEU A 101 7.15 -4.79 -11.72
N GLU A 102 7.98 -5.75 -12.14
CA GLU A 102 8.61 -5.73 -13.45
C GLU A 102 7.59 -5.76 -14.58
N SER A 103 6.53 -6.56 -14.46
CA SER A 103 5.44 -6.61 -15.45
C SER A 103 4.65 -5.30 -15.50
N LEU A 104 4.31 -4.72 -14.35
CA LEU A 104 3.65 -3.42 -14.26
C LEU A 104 4.52 -2.30 -14.86
N ASP A 105 5.81 -2.33 -14.62
CA ASP A 105 6.76 -1.35 -15.16
C ASP A 105 6.79 -1.40 -16.68
N ARG A 106 6.89 -2.60 -17.27
CA ARG A 106 6.85 -2.79 -18.74
C ARG A 106 5.55 -2.29 -19.35
N VAL A 107 4.40 -2.59 -18.75
CA VAL A 107 3.10 -2.13 -19.26
C VAL A 107 2.93 -0.62 -19.09
N SER A 108 3.57 -0.05 -18.08
CA SER A 108 3.45 1.38 -17.77
C SER A 108 4.23 2.30 -18.73
N VAL A 109 5.09 1.77 -19.58
CA VAL A 109 5.90 2.56 -20.54
C VAL A 109 5.05 3.46 -21.44
N VAL A 110 3.83 3.05 -21.78
CA VAL A 110 2.90 3.85 -22.61
C VAL A 110 2.06 4.83 -21.79
N ILE A 111 2.10 4.75 -20.46
CA ILE A 111 1.34 5.61 -19.54
C ILE A 111 2.19 6.83 -19.19
N SER A 112 1.66 8.01 -19.41
CA SER A 112 2.29 9.24 -18.93
C SER A 112 1.49 9.85 -17.77
N GLU A 113 2.15 10.68 -16.96
CA GLU A 113 1.49 11.38 -15.84
C GLU A 113 0.30 12.26 -16.30
N LYS A 114 0.35 12.74 -17.54
CA LYS A 114 -0.74 13.53 -18.13
C LYS A 114 -1.94 12.69 -18.55
N LEU A 115 -1.70 11.47 -19.02
CA LEU A 115 -2.77 10.63 -19.60
C LEU A 115 -3.51 9.79 -18.55
N LYS A 116 -2.93 9.55 -17.38
CA LYS A 116 -3.54 8.83 -16.25
C LYS A 116 -4.36 7.60 -16.65
N SER A 117 -3.97 6.92 -17.74
CA SER A 117 -4.65 5.73 -18.20
C SER A 117 -4.45 4.59 -17.21
N PRO A 118 -5.50 3.81 -16.88
CA PRO A 118 -5.34 2.68 -15.99
C PRO A 118 -4.57 1.54 -16.67
N VAL A 119 -3.91 0.74 -15.85
CA VAL A 119 -3.52 -0.61 -16.23
C VAL A 119 -4.74 -1.51 -16.05
N ARG A 120 -5.13 -2.21 -17.10
CA ARG A 120 -6.15 -3.26 -17.08
C ARG A 120 -5.48 -4.55 -16.68
N CYS A 121 -5.98 -5.21 -15.64
CA CYS A 121 -5.53 -6.51 -15.17
C CYS A 121 -6.68 -7.51 -15.31
N VAL A 122 -6.44 -8.61 -16.00
CA VAL A 122 -7.37 -9.75 -16.07
C VAL A 122 -6.70 -10.92 -15.35
N PHE A 123 -7.29 -11.33 -14.23
CA PHE A 123 -6.84 -12.44 -13.41
C PHE A 123 -7.55 -13.70 -13.87
N SER A 124 -6.83 -14.61 -14.51
CA SER A 124 -7.41 -15.86 -15.04
C SER A 124 -6.39 -16.98 -14.95
N ASP A 125 -6.84 -18.13 -14.51
CA ASP A 125 -5.97 -19.26 -14.22
C ASP A 125 -4.80 -18.83 -13.30
N ASP A 126 -3.61 -19.31 -13.53
CA ASP A 126 -2.40 -18.90 -12.77
C ASP A 126 -1.67 -17.71 -13.40
N ARG A 127 -2.41 -16.73 -13.94
CA ARG A 127 -1.83 -15.58 -14.66
C ARG A 127 -2.61 -14.30 -14.46
N VAL A 128 -1.90 -13.20 -14.56
CA VAL A 128 -2.50 -11.87 -14.73
C VAL A 128 -2.10 -11.35 -16.10
N TYR A 129 -3.09 -11.12 -16.95
CA TYR A 129 -2.91 -10.45 -18.23
C TYR A 129 -3.04 -8.97 -18.01
N MET A 130 -1.96 -8.23 -18.27
CA MET A 130 -1.93 -6.79 -18.06
C MET A 130 -1.90 -6.07 -19.40
N SER A 131 -2.60 -4.97 -19.49
CA SER A 131 -2.57 -4.10 -20.65
C SER A 131 -2.77 -2.64 -20.30
N ALA A 132 -2.13 -1.76 -21.06
CA ALA A 132 -2.38 -0.32 -21.01
C ALA A 132 -2.45 0.21 -22.43
N ARG A 133 -3.42 1.09 -22.69
CA ARG A 133 -3.63 1.73 -23.99
C ARG A 133 -3.76 3.22 -23.82
N THR A 134 -3.00 3.96 -24.59
CA THR A 134 -3.00 5.42 -24.64
C THR A 134 -2.95 5.91 -26.07
N GLY A 135 -3.02 7.23 -26.28
CA GLY A 135 -2.76 7.81 -27.61
C GLY A 135 -1.35 7.54 -28.16
N ASN A 136 -0.42 7.16 -27.29
CA ASN A 136 0.98 6.89 -27.66
C ASN A 136 1.23 5.42 -28.06
N GLY A 137 0.27 4.54 -27.82
CA GLY A 137 0.40 3.12 -28.14
C GLY A 137 -0.27 2.20 -27.13
N GLU A 138 0.00 0.91 -27.28
CA GLU A 138 -0.48 -0.16 -26.43
C GLU A 138 0.69 -1.00 -25.93
N ALA A 139 0.67 -1.38 -24.64
CA ALA A 139 1.60 -2.31 -24.05
C ALA A 139 0.82 -3.45 -23.37
N LYS A 140 1.35 -4.67 -23.48
CA LYS A 140 0.78 -5.88 -22.87
C LYS A 140 1.87 -6.70 -22.24
N ASP A 141 1.52 -7.36 -21.15
CA ASP A 141 2.40 -8.31 -20.46
C ASP A 141 1.61 -9.38 -19.74
N ILE A 142 2.26 -10.46 -19.34
CA ILE A 142 1.66 -11.57 -18.62
C ILE A 142 2.55 -11.88 -17.42
N CYS A 143 1.96 -11.79 -16.23
CA CYS A 143 2.63 -12.13 -14.98
C CYS A 143 2.11 -13.49 -14.48
N PRO A 144 2.99 -14.47 -14.19
CA PRO A 144 2.57 -15.69 -13.51
C PRO A 144 2.22 -15.38 -12.06
N VAL A 145 1.16 -16.02 -11.57
CA VAL A 145 0.68 -15.92 -10.18
C VAL A 145 0.23 -17.30 -9.70
N ARG A 146 -0.19 -17.42 -8.47
CA ARG A 146 -0.81 -18.65 -7.93
C ARG A 146 -2.24 -18.35 -7.53
N GLY A 147 -3.17 -19.12 -8.07
CA GLY A 147 -4.59 -19.03 -7.77
C GLY A 147 -5.45 -18.63 -8.98
N ASP A 148 -6.71 -19.01 -8.95
CA ASP A 148 -7.67 -18.72 -10.01
C ASP A 148 -8.38 -17.39 -9.74
N GLY A 149 -8.16 -16.43 -10.59
CA GLY A 149 -8.81 -15.13 -10.57
C GLY A 149 -10.20 -15.10 -11.19
N GLN A 150 -10.74 -16.23 -11.64
CA GLN A 150 -12.09 -16.39 -12.19
C GLN A 150 -12.38 -15.46 -13.37
N SER A 151 -11.35 -15.15 -14.15
CA SER A 151 -11.39 -14.17 -15.26
C SER A 151 -11.79 -12.76 -14.82
N LEU A 152 -11.52 -12.41 -13.58
CA LEU A 152 -11.83 -11.09 -13.02
C LEU A 152 -11.01 -10.00 -13.71
N GLU A 153 -11.70 -8.98 -14.18
CA GLU A 153 -11.11 -7.79 -14.80
C GLU A 153 -11.19 -6.59 -13.86
N ILE A 154 -10.04 -5.96 -13.59
CA ILE A 154 -9.95 -4.75 -12.76
C ILE A 154 -9.01 -3.75 -13.42
N GLY A 155 -9.38 -2.46 -13.39
CA GLY A 155 -8.48 -1.36 -13.73
C GLY A 155 -7.80 -0.80 -12.49
N PHE A 156 -6.50 -0.51 -12.58
CA PHE A 156 -5.77 0.13 -11.50
C PHE A 156 -5.02 1.37 -11.98
N ASN A 157 -4.89 2.34 -11.09
CA ASN A 157 -3.82 3.32 -11.22
C ASN A 157 -2.49 2.55 -11.01
N ASN A 158 -1.65 2.51 -12.07
CA ASN A 158 -0.40 1.76 -12.04
C ASN A 158 0.51 2.16 -10.88
N ARG A 159 0.66 3.46 -10.62
CA ARG A 159 1.51 3.98 -9.55
C ARG A 159 1.03 3.49 -8.17
N TYR A 160 -0.28 3.52 -7.90
CA TYR A 160 -0.81 3.10 -6.61
C TYR A 160 -0.63 1.61 -6.37
N LEU A 161 -0.84 0.79 -7.41
CA LEU A 161 -0.59 -0.65 -7.32
C LEU A 161 0.90 -0.95 -7.15
N MET A 162 1.76 -0.30 -7.91
CA MET A 162 3.22 -0.46 -7.79
C MET A 162 3.74 -0.02 -6.43
N ASP A 163 3.25 1.10 -5.88
CA ASP A 163 3.63 1.56 -4.55
C ASP A 163 3.25 0.53 -3.48
N ALA A 164 2.04 -0.02 -3.54
CA ALA A 164 1.58 -1.04 -2.59
C ALA A 164 2.47 -2.30 -2.61
N LEU A 165 2.87 -2.76 -3.80
CA LEU A 165 3.76 -3.91 -3.96
C LEU A 165 5.20 -3.58 -3.54
N ARG A 166 5.71 -2.40 -3.90
CA ARG A 166 7.10 -1.99 -3.60
C ARG A 166 7.37 -1.86 -2.11
N TYR A 167 6.38 -1.35 -1.36
CA TYR A 167 6.50 -1.17 0.09
C TYR A 167 5.99 -2.35 0.91
N ALA A 168 5.53 -3.42 0.27
CA ALA A 168 5.21 -4.65 0.98
C ALA A 168 6.50 -5.28 1.52
N PRO A 169 6.53 -5.61 2.83
CA PRO A 169 7.75 -6.12 3.47
C PRO A 169 7.91 -7.64 3.29
N ALA A 170 7.57 -8.15 2.12
CA ALA A 170 7.61 -9.57 1.79
C ALA A 170 7.84 -9.76 0.30
N ASP A 171 8.56 -10.81 -0.10
CA ASP A 171 8.79 -11.14 -1.50
C ASP A 171 7.52 -11.64 -2.19
N THR A 172 6.63 -12.27 -1.44
CA THR A 172 5.34 -12.78 -1.93
C THR A 172 4.21 -12.19 -1.10
N VAL A 173 3.17 -11.74 -1.76
CA VAL A 173 1.96 -11.18 -1.13
C VAL A 173 0.70 -11.87 -1.64
N THR A 174 -0.37 -11.77 -0.89
CA THR A 174 -1.70 -12.20 -1.29
C THR A 174 -2.53 -10.99 -1.69
N MET A 175 -3.00 -10.97 -2.94
CA MET A 175 -4.00 -10.04 -3.42
C MET A 175 -5.40 -10.65 -3.21
N GLN A 176 -6.22 -9.99 -2.43
CA GLN A 176 -7.60 -10.38 -2.17
C GLN A 176 -8.54 -9.51 -2.99
N LEU A 177 -9.39 -10.14 -3.79
CA LEU A 177 -10.21 -9.49 -4.80
C LEU A 177 -11.68 -9.95 -4.68
N ASN A 178 -12.59 -9.16 -5.25
CA ASN A 178 -14.01 -9.50 -5.29
C ASN A 178 -14.60 -9.20 -6.68
N THR A 179 -14.79 -7.95 -7.03
CA THR A 179 -15.34 -7.52 -8.32
C THR A 179 -14.45 -6.47 -8.99
N GLY A 180 -14.69 -6.18 -10.28
CA GLY A 180 -13.97 -5.15 -11.02
C GLY A 180 -14.12 -3.71 -10.50
N ILE A 181 -15.01 -3.50 -9.53
CA ILE A 181 -15.27 -2.19 -8.89
C ILE A 181 -15.04 -2.23 -7.37
N SER A 182 -14.62 -3.36 -6.82
CA SER A 182 -14.28 -3.51 -5.40
C SER A 182 -12.79 -3.23 -5.17
N PRO A 183 -12.42 -2.71 -3.99
CA PRO A 183 -11.02 -2.52 -3.65
C PRO A 183 -10.21 -3.82 -3.71
N CYS A 184 -8.97 -3.72 -4.17
CA CYS A 184 -7.96 -4.77 -4.01
C CYS A 184 -7.30 -4.63 -2.65
N ILE A 185 -7.21 -5.72 -1.90
CA ILE A 185 -6.50 -5.79 -0.62
C ILE A 185 -5.23 -6.62 -0.80
N ILE A 186 -4.10 -6.09 -0.35
CA ILE A 186 -2.80 -6.77 -0.40
C ILE A 186 -2.35 -7.02 1.02
N VAL A 187 -2.11 -8.28 1.35
CA VAL A 187 -1.80 -8.76 2.70
C VAL A 187 -0.65 -9.77 2.68
N PRO A 188 -0.05 -10.09 3.85
CA PRO A 188 0.94 -11.16 3.97
C PRO A 188 0.37 -12.51 3.52
N THR A 189 1.21 -13.33 2.89
CA THR A 189 0.85 -14.70 2.48
C THR A 189 0.81 -15.67 3.67
N ASP A 190 1.54 -15.38 4.75
CA ASP A 190 1.61 -16.20 5.96
C ASP A 190 0.37 -16.09 6.87
N GLY A 191 -0.59 -15.27 6.50
CA GLY A 191 -1.81 -15.03 7.27
C GLY A 191 -1.62 -14.11 8.48
N SER A 192 -0.44 -13.52 8.68
CA SER A 192 -0.23 -12.49 9.69
C SER A 192 -1.00 -11.19 9.35
N ASP A 193 -1.09 -10.30 10.29
CA ASP A 193 -1.71 -8.99 10.12
C ASP A 193 -0.68 -7.83 10.14
N SER A 194 0.59 -8.15 9.84
CA SER A 194 1.70 -7.20 9.90
C SER A 194 1.54 -6.02 8.95
N PHE A 195 0.89 -6.22 7.82
CA PHE A 195 0.53 -5.13 6.90
C PHE A 195 -0.78 -5.40 6.16
N LEU A 196 -1.39 -4.32 5.69
CA LEU A 196 -2.51 -4.35 4.76
C LEU A 196 -2.42 -3.12 3.88
N TYR A 197 -2.45 -3.31 2.57
CA TYR A 197 -2.59 -2.22 1.61
C TYR A 197 -3.90 -2.39 0.83
N MET A 198 -4.62 -1.29 0.67
CA MET A 198 -5.86 -1.25 -0.09
C MET A 198 -5.69 -0.29 -1.26
N VAL A 199 -6.04 -0.73 -2.46
CA VAL A 199 -6.02 0.09 -3.68
C VAL A 199 -7.40 0.08 -4.30
N LEU A 200 -8.00 1.26 -4.47
CA LEU A 200 -9.29 1.39 -5.14
C LEU A 200 -9.12 1.18 -6.65
N PRO A 201 -10.08 0.50 -7.29
CA PRO A 201 -10.05 0.30 -8.73
C PRO A 201 -10.37 1.59 -9.48
N VAL A 202 -9.92 1.65 -10.72
CA VAL A 202 -10.28 2.69 -11.70
C VAL A 202 -11.29 2.08 -12.68
N ARG A 203 -12.38 2.78 -12.94
CA ARG A 203 -13.36 2.32 -13.92
C ARG A 203 -12.72 2.19 -15.30
N LEU A 204 -12.81 1.01 -15.89
CA LEU A 204 -12.43 0.77 -17.27
C LEU A 204 -13.54 1.29 -18.19
N LYS A 205 -13.16 2.00 -19.23
CA LYS A 205 -14.11 2.37 -20.30
C LYS A 205 -14.41 1.10 -21.10
N ALA A 206 -15.68 0.91 -21.46
CA ALA A 206 -16.05 -0.10 -22.45
C ALA A 206 -15.27 0.14 -23.73
N GLN A 207 -14.65 -0.88 -24.27
CA GLN A 207 -13.98 -0.85 -25.58
C GLN A 207 -15.02 -1.01 -26.67
#